data_0b8bff97d2527f17b5d74bc3787621e3
#
_entry.id   0b8bff97d2527f17b5d74bc3787621e3
#
_cell.length_a   1.000
_cell.length_b   1.000
_cell.length_c   1.000
_cell.angle_alpha   90.00
_cell.angle_beta   90.00
_cell.angle_gamma   90.00
#
_symmetry.space_group_name_H-M   'P 1'
#
loop_
_entity.id
_entity.type
_entity.pdbx_description
1 polymer ?
#
loop_
_entity_poly.entity_id
_entity_poly.type
_entity_poly.pdbx_seq_one_letter_code
_entity_poly.pdbx_strand_id
1 'polypeptide(L)'
;MSDSSTIDLIIAAYQPSPEINPDISLPSILPVLISSIQTNSFLDESLAILIRTLHLRQSKASLPSLSPHITVPLCGLLPAVASSHSDPLTRHQAFRVLSLLLGASEPQLRFRHLVELTSDSELPQMRVASVGLVKEALLEALSLPPNDENIFLTSLFLHSFGTILFRPNPSDLFTSANLTLSDFQESHEPQRLVECLSLYYVLLLRDKNNLVCHLTCL
;
A
#
# COMPACT_ATOMS: atom_id res chain seq x y z
N MET A 1 17.18 18.70 13.26
CA MET A 1 17.94 18.32 12.04
C MET A 1 19.05 19.32 11.86
N SER A 2 20.26 18.89 11.48
CA SER A 2 21.34 19.85 11.18
C SER A 2 21.06 20.49 9.81
N ASP A 3 21.39 21.77 9.66
CA ASP A 3 21.17 22.51 8.39
C ASP A 3 21.78 21.81 7.17
N SER A 4 22.89 21.10 7.35
CA SER A 4 23.54 20.31 6.31
C SER A 4 22.62 19.20 5.75
N SER A 5 21.95 18.44 6.61
CA SER A 5 21.07 17.33 6.17
C SER A 5 19.85 17.82 5.39
N THR A 6 19.35 19.00 5.70
CA THR A 6 18.23 19.64 4.99
C THR A 6 18.64 20.09 3.59
N ILE A 7 19.82 20.68 3.45
CA ILE A 7 20.39 21.11 2.16
C ILE A 7 20.61 19.87 1.27
N ASP A 8 21.17 18.80 1.82
CA ASP A 8 21.40 17.55 1.08
C ASP A 8 20.10 16.93 0.57
N LEU A 9 19.02 17.01 1.34
CA LEU A 9 17.70 16.52 0.96
C LEU A 9 17.11 17.35 -0.21
N ILE A 10 17.20 18.67 -0.14
CA ILE A 10 16.77 19.57 -1.21
C ILE A 10 17.58 19.32 -2.49
N ILE A 11 18.92 19.24 -2.37
CA ILE A 11 19.79 18.95 -3.49
C ILE A 11 19.42 17.62 -4.13
N ALA A 12 19.20 16.55 -3.34
CA ALA A 12 18.82 15.24 -3.85
C ALA A 12 17.45 15.23 -4.56
N ALA A 13 16.50 16.06 -4.10
CA ALA A 13 15.18 16.17 -4.72
C ALA A 13 15.22 16.82 -6.10
N TYR A 14 16.03 17.87 -6.27
CA TYR A 14 16.03 18.71 -7.47
C TYR A 14 17.18 18.46 -8.46
N GLN A 15 18.21 17.72 -8.06
CA GLN A 15 19.29 17.40 -9.00
C GLN A 15 18.88 16.26 -9.96
N PRO A 16 18.98 16.49 -11.29
CA PRO A 16 18.84 15.45 -12.29
C PRO A 16 20.13 14.63 -12.39
N SER A 17 20.54 13.93 -11.34
CA SER A 17 21.71 13.06 -11.41
C SER A 17 21.31 11.68 -11.93
N PRO A 18 21.79 11.24 -13.09
CA PRO A 18 21.49 9.91 -13.64
C PRO A 18 22.21 8.77 -12.89
N GLU A 19 23.12 9.07 -11.98
CA GLU A 19 24.03 8.11 -11.38
C GLU A 19 23.73 7.73 -9.93
N ILE A 20 22.62 8.20 -9.34
CA ILE A 20 22.26 7.75 -7.98
C ILE A 20 21.85 6.29 -8.06
N ASN A 21 22.74 5.40 -7.58
CA ASN A 21 22.39 4.01 -7.39
C ASN A 21 21.34 3.94 -6.27
N PRO A 22 20.07 3.60 -6.57
CA PRO A 22 18.98 3.64 -5.61
C PRO A 22 19.20 2.71 -4.41
N ASP A 23 20.00 1.67 -4.57
CA ASP A 23 20.26 0.68 -3.53
C ASP A 23 21.26 1.13 -2.48
N ILE A 24 22.17 2.04 -2.84
CA ILE A 24 23.19 2.56 -1.91
C ILE A 24 22.71 3.82 -1.22
N SER A 25 21.90 4.63 -1.91
CA SER A 25 21.50 5.94 -1.40
C SER A 25 20.31 5.88 -0.42
N LEU A 26 19.32 5.02 -0.66
CA LEU A 26 18.11 5.01 0.15
C LEU A 26 18.35 4.66 1.63
N PRO A 27 19.14 3.62 1.99
CA PRO A 27 19.44 3.35 3.40
C PRO A 27 20.14 4.50 4.13
N SER A 28 21.03 5.24 3.44
CA SER A 28 21.81 6.32 4.06
C SER A 28 20.96 7.57 4.35
N ILE A 29 19.96 7.87 3.50
CA ILE A 29 19.08 9.03 3.68
C ILE A 29 17.80 8.71 4.45
N LEU A 30 17.51 7.43 4.70
CA LEU A 30 16.27 6.98 5.35
C LEU A 30 15.95 7.68 6.68
N PRO A 31 16.91 7.87 7.62
CA PRO A 31 16.63 8.58 8.87
C PRO A 31 16.13 10.02 8.63
N VAL A 32 16.68 10.69 7.61
CA VAL A 32 16.28 12.06 7.24
C VAL A 32 14.87 12.06 6.66
N LEU A 33 14.56 11.11 5.77
CA LEU A 33 13.23 10.95 5.19
C LEU A 33 12.17 10.65 6.27
N ILE A 34 12.45 9.73 7.18
CA ILE A 34 11.57 9.42 8.30
C ILE A 34 11.32 10.66 9.16
N SER A 35 12.38 11.37 9.56
CA SER A 35 12.24 12.60 10.35
C SER A 35 11.42 13.66 9.62
N SER A 36 11.65 13.84 8.33
CA SER A 36 10.92 14.78 7.48
C SER A 36 9.42 14.46 7.43
N ILE A 37 9.05 13.19 7.23
CA ILE A 37 7.66 12.73 7.19
C ILE A 37 7.00 12.92 8.57
N GLN A 38 7.68 12.56 9.66
CA GLN A 38 7.16 12.68 11.02
C GLN A 38 6.93 14.13 11.46
N THR A 39 7.80 15.04 11.05
CA THR A 39 7.72 16.46 11.43
C THR A 39 6.93 17.30 10.44
N ASN A 40 6.46 16.70 9.33
CA ASN A 40 5.83 17.40 8.21
C ASN A 40 6.71 18.55 7.65
N SER A 41 8.04 18.36 7.70
CA SER A 41 9.02 19.35 7.22
C SER A 41 9.71 18.81 5.99
N PHE A 42 9.71 19.56 4.87
CA PHE A 42 10.27 19.12 3.58
C PHE A 42 9.61 17.80 3.09
N LEU A 43 8.30 17.69 3.34
CA LEU A 43 7.55 16.46 3.02
C LEU A 43 7.51 16.22 1.52
N ASP A 44 7.26 17.27 0.72
CA ASP A 44 7.17 17.16 -0.74
C ASP A 44 8.48 16.70 -1.36
N GLU A 45 9.62 17.23 -0.88
CA GLU A 45 10.96 16.81 -1.31
C GLU A 45 11.22 15.35 -0.95
N SER A 46 10.85 14.95 0.26
CA SER A 46 11.01 13.57 0.72
C SER A 46 10.18 12.60 -0.10
N LEU A 47 8.91 12.94 -0.37
CA LEU A 47 8.03 12.13 -1.23
C LEU A 47 8.55 12.09 -2.67
N ALA A 48 9.05 13.20 -3.22
CA ALA A 48 9.64 13.26 -4.56
C ALA A 48 10.86 12.34 -4.68
N ILE A 49 11.76 12.36 -3.68
CA ILE A 49 12.92 11.45 -3.65
C ILE A 49 12.49 10.00 -3.59
N LEU A 50 11.52 9.66 -2.73
CA LEU A 50 11.00 8.30 -2.61
C LEU A 50 10.36 7.83 -3.93
N ILE A 51 9.49 8.65 -4.55
CA ILE A 51 8.87 8.31 -5.83
C ILE A 51 9.94 8.05 -6.88
N ARG A 52 10.91 8.95 -7.03
CA ARG A 52 11.98 8.83 -8.03
C ARG A 52 12.80 7.56 -7.80
N THR A 53 13.23 7.33 -6.56
CA THR A 53 14.09 6.18 -6.23
C THR A 53 13.36 4.86 -6.45
N LEU A 54 12.10 4.77 -6.03
CA LEU A 54 11.29 3.56 -6.21
C LEU A 54 10.95 3.30 -7.68
N HIS A 55 10.67 4.34 -8.48
CA HIS A 55 10.48 4.18 -9.92
C HIS A 55 11.73 3.71 -10.65
N LEU A 56 12.90 4.28 -10.33
CA LEU A 56 14.16 3.82 -10.88
C LEU A 56 14.43 2.35 -10.54
N ARG A 57 13.97 1.92 -9.36
CA ARG A 57 14.07 0.55 -8.92
C ARG A 57 13.15 -0.38 -9.71
N GLN A 58 11.90 0.01 -9.93
CA GLN A 58 10.96 -0.76 -10.74
C GLN A 58 11.42 -0.94 -12.20
N SER A 59 12.08 0.06 -12.78
CA SER A 59 12.61 -0.03 -14.14
C SER A 59 13.77 -1.03 -14.29
N LYS A 60 14.39 -1.42 -13.16
CA LYS A 60 15.49 -2.40 -13.11
C LYS A 60 14.97 -3.72 -12.52
N ALA A 61 14.31 -4.52 -13.34
CA ALA A 61 13.65 -5.77 -12.94
C ALA A 61 14.56 -6.82 -12.25
N SER A 62 15.88 -6.62 -12.23
CA SER A 62 16.86 -7.53 -11.62
C SER A 62 17.21 -7.20 -10.16
N LEU A 63 16.63 -6.14 -9.59
CA LEU A 63 16.97 -5.74 -8.22
C LEU A 63 16.25 -6.62 -7.18
N PRO A 64 16.91 -7.01 -6.09
CA PRO A 64 16.28 -7.74 -5.01
C PRO A 64 15.18 -6.93 -4.33
N SER A 65 14.26 -7.57 -3.62
CA SER A 65 13.23 -6.90 -2.83
C SER A 65 13.82 -5.89 -1.85
N LEU A 66 13.05 -4.85 -1.53
CA LEU A 66 13.47 -3.88 -0.52
C LEU A 66 13.63 -4.52 0.85
N SER A 67 14.69 -4.10 1.54
CA SER A 67 14.93 -4.55 2.91
C SER A 67 13.78 -4.14 3.85
N PRO A 68 13.36 -5.02 4.78
CA PRO A 68 12.37 -4.70 5.81
C PRO A 68 12.71 -3.44 6.63
N HIS A 69 14.00 -3.16 6.83
CA HIS A 69 14.45 -1.93 7.53
C HIS A 69 14.00 -0.63 6.85
N ILE A 70 13.76 -0.67 5.54
CA ILE A 70 13.25 0.49 4.77
C ILE A 70 11.74 0.43 4.73
N THR A 71 11.18 -0.72 4.41
CA THR A 71 9.74 -0.89 4.16
C THR A 71 8.91 -0.66 5.42
N VAL A 72 9.28 -1.28 6.54
CA VAL A 72 8.46 -1.26 7.76
C VAL A 72 8.26 0.17 8.33
N PRO A 73 9.30 0.98 8.52
CA PRO A 73 9.11 2.34 9.02
C PRO A 73 8.28 3.23 8.10
N LEU A 74 8.50 3.13 6.79
CA LEU A 74 7.75 3.93 5.81
C LEU A 74 6.29 3.49 5.70
N CYS A 75 6.00 2.18 5.71
CA CYS A 75 4.64 1.65 5.75
C CYS A 75 3.90 2.04 7.03
N GLY A 76 4.59 2.28 8.14
CA GLY A 76 3.98 2.78 9.36
C GLY A 76 3.62 4.27 9.34
N LEU A 77 4.30 5.08 8.52
CA LEU A 77 4.11 6.54 8.49
C LEU A 77 3.22 7.02 7.33
N LEU A 78 3.44 6.48 6.13
CA LEU A 78 2.78 6.93 4.90
C LEU A 78 1.25 6.84 4.92
N PRO A 79 0.61 5.82 5.53
CA PRO A 79 -0.84 5.72 5.57
C PRO A 79 -1.51 6.92 6.25
N ALA A 80 -0.95 7.40 7.34
CA ALA A 80 -1.46 8.58 8.05
C ALA A 80 -1.36 9.84 7.17
N VAL A 81 -0.23 10.05 6.49
CA VAL A 81 -0.06 11.17 5.56
C VAL A 81 -1.04 11.07 4.39
N ALA A 82 -1.16 9.89 3.78
CA ALA A 82 -2.05 9.65 2.64
C ALA A 82 -3.54 9.81 3.00
N SER A 83 -3.92 9.59 4.26
CA SER A 83 -5.32 9.72 4.70
C SER A 83 -5.67 11.12 5.19
N SER A 84 -4.81 11.78 5.94
CA SER A 84 -5.19 12.93 6.75
C SER A 84 -4.43 14.22 6.44
N HIS A 85 -3.45 14.23 5.54
CA HIS A 85 -2.76 15.46 5.17
C HIS A 85 -3.75 16.46 4.54
N SER A 86 -3.61 17.77 4.86
CA SER A 86 -4.54 18.81 4.38
C SER A 86 -4.50 18.98 2.86
N ASP A 87 -3.30 18.92 2.26
CA ASP A 87 -3.14 19.04 0.81
C ASP A 87 -3.46 17.73 0.08
N PRO A 88 -4.41 17.74 -0.90
CA PRO A 88 -4.77 16.55 -1.68
C PRO A 88 -3.61 15.99 -2.53
N LEU A 89 -2.72 16.86 -3.03
CA LEU A 89 -1.58 16.44 -3.85
C LEU A 89 -0.59 15.63 -3.01
N THR A 90 -0.27 16.12 -1.82
CA THR A 90 0.60 15.42 -0.87
C THR A 90 0.00 14.08 -0.46
N ARG A 91 -1.34 14.00 -0.20
CA ARG A 91 -2.01 12.71 0.05
C ARG A 91 -1.83 11.74 -1.11
N HIS A 92 -2.03 12.21 -2.34
CA HIS A 92 -1.86 11.38 -3.54
C HIS A 92 -0.42 10.90 -3.71
N GLN A 93 0.57 11.78 -3.49
CA GLN A 93 1.98 11.42 -3.57
C GLN A 93 2.36 10.39 -2.49
N ALA A 94 1.91 10.58 -1.24
CA ALA A 94 2.15 9.63 -0.16
C ALA A 94 1.55 8.25 -0.46
N PHE A 95 0.32 8.20 -1.00
CA PHE A 95 -0.30 6.95 -1.44
C PHE A 95 0.47 6.29 -2.58
N ARG A 96 0.95 7.08 -3.55
CA ARG A 96 1.78 6.58 -4.64
C ARG A 96 3.10 5.98 -4.14
N VAL A 97 3.77 6.64 -3.19
CA VAL A 97 4.98 6.09 -2.53
C VAL A 97 4.65 4.77 -1.85
N LEU A 98 3.53 4.70 -1.11
CA LEU A 98 3.10 3.48 -0.44
C LEU A 98 2.87 2.32 -1.42
N SER A 99 2.17 2.58 -2.54
CA SER A 99 1.96 1.57 -3.60
C SER A 99 3.29 1.06 -4.18
N LEU A 100 4.20 1.97 -4.54
CA LEU A 100 5.53 1.63 -5.07
C LEU A 100 6.39 0.85 -4.05
N LEU A 101 6.33 1.25 -2.79
CA LEU A 101 7.06 0.62 -1.69
C LEU A 101 6.59 -0.82 -1.47
N LEU A 102 5.27 -1.02 -1.42
CA LEU A 102 4.67 -2.34 -1.30
C LEU A 102 4.98 -3.22 -2.50
N GLY A 103 4.93 -2.67 -3.73
CA GLY A 103 5.29 -3.38 -4.95
C GLY A 103 6.76 -3.81 -5.01
N ALA A 104 7.66 -3.06 -4.36
CA ALA A 104 9.08 -3.38 -4.28
C ALA A 104 9.45 -4.27 -3.09
N SER A 105 8.50 -4.58 -2.22
CA SER A 105 8.72 -5.36 -0.99
C SER A 105 8.63 -6.86 -1.24
N GLU A 106 9.18 -7.65 -0.34
CA GLU A 106 9.02 -9.09 -0.33
C GLU A 106 7.54 -9.48 -0.22
N PRO A 107 7.05 -10.51 -0.96
CA PRO A 107 5.64 -10.87 -1.01
C PRO A 107 4.99 -11.11 0.35
N GLN A 108 5.69 -11.75 1.29
CA GLN A 108 5.19 -12.01 2.65
C GLN A 108 5.01 -10.72 3.45
N LEU A 109 5.96 -9.79 3.32
CA LEU A 109 5.90 -8.50 4.00
C LEU A 109 4.79 -7.62 3.39
N ARG A 110 4.69 -7.58 2.06
CA ARG A 110 3.61 -6.92 1.32
C ARG A 110 2.24 -7.43 1.76
N PHE A 111 2.08 -8.75 1.84
CA PHE A 111 0.84 -9.40 2.27
C PHE A 111 0.43 -8.94 3.67
N ARG A 112 1.36 -8.98 4.63
CA ARG A 112 1.10 -8.57 6.01
C ARG A 112 0.66 -7.10 6.09
N HIS A 113 1.39 -6.19 5.44
CA HIS A 113 1.02 -4.78 5.43
C HIS A 113 -0.34 -4.51 4.77
N LEU A 114 -0.67 -5.24 3.71
CA LEU A 114 -1.98 -5.12 3.07
C LEU A 114 -3.11 -5.61 3.99
N VAL A 115 -2.89 -6.67 4.77
CA VAL A 115 -3.86 -7.12 5.80
C VAL A 115 -4.03 -6.03 6.87
N GLU A 116 -2.94 -5.47 7.38
CA GLU A 116 -2.96 -4.38 8.36
C GLU A 116 -3.74 -3.17 7.82
N LEU A 117 -3.42 -2.68 6.63
CA LEU A 117 -4.05 -1.51 6.01
C LEU A 117 -5.55 -1.70 5.71
N THR A 118 -5.96 -2.92 5.33
CA THR A 118 -7.37 -3.21 5.02
C THR A 118 -8.21 -3.42 6.28
N SER A 119 -7.61 -3.78 7.40
CA SER A 119 -8.27 -3.97 8.69
C SER A 119 -8.28 -2.73 9.58
N ASP A 120 -7.42 -1.74 9.30
CA ASP A 120 -7.29 -0.53 10.12
C ASP A 120 -8.57 0.31 10.10
N SER A 121 -9.20 0.45 11.26
CA SER A 121 -10.43 1.24 11.44
C SER A 121 -10.17 2.73 11.70
N GLU A 122 -8.94 3.10 12.07
CA GLU A 122 -8.58 4.49 12.37
C GLU A 122 -8.41 5.33 11.10
N LEU A 123 -8.13 4.68 9.97
CA LEU A 123 -7.91 5.32 8.67
C LEU A 123 -8.91 4.81 7.60
N PRO A 124 -10.21 5.18 7.68
CA PRO A 124 -11.24 4.63 6.81
C PRO A 124 -10.99 4.90 5.32
N GLN A 125 -10.46 6.05 4.96
CA GLN A 125 -10.11 6.36 3.57
C GLN A 125 -8.97 5.47 3.05
N MET A 126 -7.96 5.20 3.89
CA MET A 126 -6.87 4.30 3.55
C MET A 126 -7.37 2.86 3.40
N ARG A 127 -8.29 2.43 4.27
CA ARG A 127 -8.92 1.12 4.19
C ARG A 127 -9.63 0.89 2.85
N VAL A 128 -10.33 1.90 2.33
CA VAL A 128 -10.93 1.86 0.97
C VAL A 128 -9.84 1.73 -0.10
N ALA A 129 -8.85 2.62 -0.06
CA ALA A 129 -7.77 2.65 -1.05
C ALA A 129 -6.92 1.36 -1.05
N SER A 130 -6.74 0.74 0.13
CA SER A 130 -5.97 -0.50 0.29
C SER A 130 -6.58 -1.70 -0.42
N VAL A 131 -7.91 -1.73 -0.62
CA VAL A 131 -8.56 -2.77 -1.45
C VAL A 131 -8.03 -2.74 -2.88
N GLY A 132 -7.79 -1.54 -3.43
CA GLY A 132 -7.13 -1.36 -4.73
C GLY A 132 -5.73 -1.95 -4.75
N LEU A 133 -4.92 -1.72 -3.70
CA LEU A 133 -3.56 -2.28 -3.58
C LEU A 133 -3.57 -3.81 -3.46
N VAL A 134 -4.55 -4.38 -2.76
CA VAL A 134 -4.76 -5.85 -2.71
C VAL A 134 -5.09 -6.39 -4.10
N LYS A 135 -5.98 -5.71 -4.84
CA LYS A 135 -6.35 -6.08 -6.21
C LYS A 135 -5.15 -6.04 -7.15
N GLU A 136 -4.31 -5.01 -7.07
CA GLU A 136 -3.07 -4.90 -7.85
C GLU A 136 -2.10 -6.06 -7.54
N ALA A 137 -1.87 -6.35 -6.25
CA ALA A 137 -0.99 -7.43 -5.83
C ALA A 137 -1.48 -8.81 -6.33
N LEU A 138 -2.79 -9.05 -6.26
CA LEU A 138 -3.40 -10.27 -6.76
C LEU A 138 -3.30 -10.39 -8.28
N LEU A 139 -3.58 -9.31 -9.02
CA LEU A 139 -3.46 -9.29 -10.48
C LEU A 139 -2.02 -9.52 -10.95
N GLU A 140 -1.06 -8.94 -10.26
CA GLU A 140 0.36 -9.19 -10.49
C GLU A 140 0.70 -10.67 -10.28
N ALA A 141 0.28 -11.23 -9.14
CA ALA A 141 0.50 -12.65 -8.84
C ALA A 141 -0.13 -13.59 -9.89
N LEU A 142 -1.37 -13.32 -10.31
CA LEU A 142 -2.08 -14.09 -11.36
C LEU A 142 -1.48 -13.93 -12.76
N SER A 143 -0.67 -12.90 -12.99
CA SER A 143 -0.01 -12.64 -14.29
C SER A 143 1.33 -13.35 -14.40
N LEU A 144 1.90 -13.81 -13.31
CA LEU A 144 3.15 -14.57 -13.27
C LEU A 144 2.88 -16.06 -13.53
N PRO A 145 3.89 -16.81 -13.98
CA PRO A 145 3.78 -18.28 -14.02
C PRO A 145 3.39 -18.82 -12.64
N PRO A 146 2.53 -19.85 -12.58
CA PRO A 146 2.13 -20.44 -11.31
C PRO A 146 3.36 -20.83 -10.48
N ASN A 147 3.46 -20.29 -9.30
CA ASN A 147 4.48 -20.62 -8.32
C ASN A 147 3.78 -20.88 -6.99
N ASP A 148 3.92 -22.10 -6.47
CA ASP A 148 3.30 -22.54 -5.22
C ASP A 148 3.78 -21.73 -4.00
N GLU A 149 4.89 -20.98 -4.14
CA GLU A 149 5.43 -20.12 -3.08
C GLU A 149 4.77 -18.74 -3.02
N ASN A 150 3.95 -18.36 -4.02
CA ASN A 150 3.33 -17.04 -4.02
C ASN A 150 2.15 -16.98 -3.05
N ILE A 151 2.34 -16.31 -1.92
CA ILE A 151 1.36 -16.19 -0.84
C ILE A 151 -0.02 -15.66 -1.31
N PHE A 152 -0.06 -14.80 -2.35
CA PHE A 152 -1.30 -14.26 -2.90
C PHE A 152 -2.11 -15.29 -3.70
N LEU A 153 -1.49 -16.41 -4.11
CA LEU A 153 -2.12 -17.50 -4.86
C LEU A 153 -2.38 -18.73 -3.97
N THR A 154 -2.41 -18.55 -2.66
CA THR A 154 -2.70 -19.61 -1.71
C THR A 154 -4.06 -19.40 -1.03
N SER A 155 -4.60 -20.46 -0.43
CA SER A 155 -5.84 -20.39 0.38
C SER A 155 -5.74 -19.38 1.54
N LEU A 156 -4.51 -19.04 1.97
CA LEU A 156 -4.27 -18.03 3.00
C LEU A 156 -4.81 -16.65 2.59
N PHE A 157 -4.82 -16.34 1.28
CA PHE A 157 -5.37 -15.09 0.78
C PHE A 157 -6.84 -14.93 1.19
N LEU A 158 -7.69 -15.89 0.85
CA LEU A 158 -9.12 -15.82 1.22
C LEU A 158 -9.33 -15.97 2.72
N HIS A 159 -8.52 -16.75 3.41
CA HIS A 159 -8.62 -16.88 4.86
C HIS A 159 -8.35 -15.55 5.56
N SER A 160 -7.33 -14.81 5.13
CA SER A 160 -6.94 -13.52 5.73
C SER A 160 -7.83 -12.37 5.27
N PHE A 161 -8.02 -12.22 3.95
CA PHE A 161 -8.76 -11.08 3.39
C PHE A 161 -10.27 -11.30 3.34
N GLY A 162 -10.76 -12.53 3.24
CA GLY A 162 -12.18 -12.82 3.08
C GLY A 162 -13.03 -12.30 4.24
N THR A 163 -12.55 -12.44 5.46
CA THR A 163 -13.22 -11.94 6.68
C THR A 163 -13.17 -10.42 6.82
N ILE A 164 -12.17 -9.78 6.23
CA ILE A 164 -11.98 -8.31 6.29
C ILE A 164 -12.76 -7.64 5.16
N LEU A 165 -12.62 -8.14 3.93
CA LEU A 165 -13.13 -7.47 2.74
C LEU A 165 -14.62 -7.74 2.49
N PHE A 166 -15.11 -8.96 2.76
CA PHE A 166 -16.48 -9.37 2.40
C PHE A 166 -17.48 -9.26 3.55
N ARG A 167 -17.08 -8.68 4.67
CA ARG A 167 -17.99 -8.33 5.76
C ARG A 167 -18.13 -6.82 5.90
N PRO A 168 -19.32 -6.31 6.22
CA PRO A 168 -19.49 -4.91 6.52
C PRO A 168 -18.72 -4.53 7.79
N ASN A 169 -18.32 -3.29 7.92
CA ASN A 169 -17.70 -2.76 9.10
C ASN A 169 -18.35 -1.40 9.47
N PRO A 170 -19.04 -1.29 10.60
CA PRO A 170 -19.24 -2.35 11.63
C PRO A 170 -20.09 -3.53 11.12
N SER A 171 -19.97 -4.67 11.78
CA SER A 171 -20.64 -5.92 11.36
C SER A 171 -22.17 -5.86 11.38
N ASP A 172 -22.74 -4.96 12.18
CA ASP A 172 -24.17 -4.69 12.32
C ASP A 172 -24.66 -3.57 11.40
N LEU A 173 -23.84 -3.08 10.48
CA LEU A 173 -24.14 -1.93 9.61
C LEU A 173 -25.51 -2.04 8.94
N PHE A 174 -25.87 -3.22 8.44
CA PHE A 174 -27.15 -3.44 7.73
C PHE A 174 -28.30 -3.87 8.63
N THR A 175 -28.03 -4.10 9.93
CA THR A 175 -29.05 -4.50 10.91
C THR A 175 -29.37 -3.41 11.92
N SER A 176 -28.59 -2.34 11.93
CA SER A 176 -28.80 -1.19 12.80
C SER A 176 -30.08 -0.45 12.41
N ALA A 177 -31.07 -0.42 13.30
CA ALA A 177 -32.34 0.25 13.08
C ALA A 177 -32.23 1.79 12.98
N ASN A 178 -31.12 2.36 13.39
CA ASN A 178 -30.91 3.80 13.48
C ASN A 178 -29.94 4.35 12.43
N LEU A 179 -29.46 3.52 11.49
CA LEU A 179 -28.54 3.96 10.43
C LEU A 179 -29.25 4.90 9.46
N THR A 180 -28.81 6.15 9.41
CA THR A 180 -29.29 7.09 8.38
C THR A 180 -28.50 6.95 7.11
N LEU A 181 -29.07 7.41 5.97
CA LEU A 181 -28.35 7.42 4.69
C LEU A 181 -27.09 8.30 4.75
N SER A 182 -27.14 9.41 5.50
CA SER A 182 -25.99 10.30 5.69
C SER A 182 -24.87 9.59 6.42
N ASP A 183 -25.16 8.95 7.56
CA ASP A 183 -24.17 8.22 8.34
C ASP A 183 -23.52 7.09 7.53
N PHE A 184 -24.33 6.41 6.71
CA PHE A 184 -23.83 5.36 5.82
C PHE A 184 -22.88 5.92 4.74
N GLN A 185 -23.21 7.07 4.14
CA GLN A 185 -22.35 7.69 3.14
C GLN A 185 -21.05 8.23 3.75
N GLU A 186 -21.11 8.81 4.94
CA GLU A 186 -19.95 9.35 5.66
C GLU A 186 -19.01 8.28 6.19
N SER A 187 -19.49 7.07 6.38
CA SER A 187 -18.68 5.95 6.89
C SER A 187 -17.60 5.44 5.92
N HIS A 188 -17.59 5.89 4.66
CA HIS A 188 -16.77 5.35 3.56
C HIS A 188 -17.02 3.86 3.24
N GLU A 189 -17.93 3.21 3.96
CA GLU A 189 -18.24 1.80 3.77
C GLU A 189 -18.86 1.50 2.39
N PRO A 190 -19.73 2.35 1.82
CA PRO A 190 -20.24 2.15 0.46
C PRO A 190 -19.11 2.05 -0.58
N GLN A 191 -18.15 2.96 -0.52
CA GLN A 191 -17.01 2.95 -1.44
C GLN A 191 -16.16 1.69 -1.25
N ARG A 192 -15.89 1.31 0.01
CA ARG A 192 -15.13 0.11 0.32
C ARG A 192 -15.82 -1.14 -0.23
N LEU A 193 -17.11 -1.30 -0.04
CA LEU A 193 -17.87 -2.44 -0.55
C LEU A 193 -17.85 -2.52 -2.07
N VAL A 194 -17.94 -1.39 -2.77
CA VAL A 194 -17.81 -1.35 -4.25
C VAL A 194 -16.43 -1.85 -4.68
N GLU A 195 -15.35 -1.40 -4.01
CA GLU A 195 -14.00 -1.88 -4.32
C GLU A 195 -13.84 -3.39 -4.00
N CYS A 196 -14.43 -3.87 -2.91
CA CYS A 196 -14.43 -5.29 -2.57
C CYS A 196 -15.18 -6.14 -3.62
N LEU A 197 -16.34 -5.67 -4.11
CA LEU A 197 -17.06 -6.32 -5.20
C LEU A 197 -16.24 -6.32 -6.50
N SER A 198 -15.53 -5.22 -6.79
CA SER A 198 -14.61 -5.14 -7.92
C SER A 198 -13.47 -6.16 -7.80
N LEU A 199 -12.89 -6.31 -6.63
CA LEU A 199 -11.88 -7.34 -6.36
C LEU A 199 -12.43 -8.75 -6.54
N TYR A 200 -13.63 -9.02 -6.00
CA TYR A 200 -14.30 -10.31 -6.15
C TYR A 200 -14.58 -10.64 -7.62
N TYR A 201 -15.05 -9.67 -8.38
CA TYR A 201 -15.25 -9.83 -9.83
C TYR A 201 -13.95 -10.18 -10.56
N VAL A 202 -12.84 -9.52 -10.20
CA VAL A 202 -11.50 -9.84 -10.76
C VAL A 202 -11.08 -11.27 -10.42
N LEU A 203 -11.31 -11.72 -9.18
CA LEU A 203 -11.06 -13.11 -8.78
C LEU A 203 -11.81 -14.09 -9.67
N LEU A 204 -13.13 -13.89 -9.83
CA LEU A 204 -13.97 -14.79 -10.65
C LEU A 204 -13.53 -14.84 -12.13
N LEU A 205 -13.02 -13.73 -12.67
CA LEU A 205 -12.59 -13.67 -14.07
C LEU A 205 -11.18 -14.23 -14.31
N ARG A 206 -10.29 -14.04 -13.35
CA ARG A 206 -8.84 -14.26 -13.55
C ARG A 206 -8.33 -15.55 -12.92
N ASP A 207 -8.91 -15.98 -11.81
CA ASP A 207 -8.51 -17.24 -11.13
C ASP A 207 -9.13 -18.47 -11.79
N LYS A 208 -8.82 -18.67 -13.08
CA LYS A 208 -9.35 -19.79 -13.88
C LYS A 208 -8.93 -21.17 -13.37
N ASN A 209 -7.82 -21.23 -12.66
CA ASN A 209 -7.24 -22.46 -12.13
C ASN A 209 -7.64 -22.72 -10.67
N ASN A 210 -8.50 -21.86 -10.08
CA ASN A 210 -8.91 -21.91 -8.68
C ASN A 210 -7.73 -21.96 -7.69
N LEU A 211 -6.65 -21.24 -8.00
CA LEU A 211 -5.45 -21.20 -7.18
C LEU A 211 -5.72 -20.54 -5.82
N VAL A 212 -6.52 -19.47 -5.83
CA VAL A 212 -6.91 -18.73 -4.63
C VAL A 212 -8.14 -19.35 -3.97
N CYS A 213 -9.08 -19.82 -4.80
CA CYS A 213 -10.36 -20.41 -4.36
C CYS A 213 -10.26 -21.93 -4.22
N HIS A 214 -9.19 -22.47 -3.68
CA HIS A 214 -9.15 -23.90 -3.35
C HIS A 214 -10.29 -24.24 -2.38
N LEU A 215 -11.52 -24.23 -2.90
CA LEU A 215 -12.63 -24.94 -2.31
C LEU A 215 -12.32 -26.44 -2.54
N THR A 216 -11.52 -27.01 -1.64
CA THR A 216 -11.61 -28.45 -1.44
C THR A 216 -13.08 -28.69 -1.13
N CYS A 217 -13.82 -29.25 -2.10
CA CYS A 217 -15.11 -29.86 -1.84
C CYS A 217 -14.88 -30.89 -0.72
N LEU A 218 -15.29 -30.51 0.50
CA LEU A 218 -15.53 -31.46 1.57
C LEU A 218 -16.86 -32.12 1.32
#